data_0fc072c6f0706288afd8e92dae804650
#
_entry.id   0fc072c6f0706288afd8e92dae804650
#
_cell.length_a   1.000
_cell.length_b   1.000
_cell.length_c   1.000
_cell.angle_alpha   90.00
_cell.angle_beta   90.00
_cell.angle_gamma   90.00
#
_symmetry.space_group_name_H-M   'P 1'
#
loop_
_entity.id
_entity.type
_entity.pdbx_description
1 polymer ?
#
loop_
_entity_poly.entity_id
_entity_poly.type
_entity_poly.pdbx_seq_one_letter_code
_entity_poly.pdbx_strand_id
1 'polypeptide(L)'
;MEAAKRNDLKTLKYLGKSLNVNAKNVHHRTALHYAVAGKNKEATQFLLQRRVKVDQKDKYGMAPIHLAAWFGSLEILKLLVQAGAEQKVENEEGLNIMHCAAINNHTEIVEYIINDMQMKELNKEDQSGHCPFALAAEHGSTEMLKILTEPYNMAAMKGDTPLHLAARNGHLDAVQLLLQIFDSRDEVNMDGETALYQAADNSQEECVLALLEAGCDPNILTVAKCSALHPVSESGDSSLVQLLLEYNAHTDVQNQRLQTALHLSAELGRTEVVEMLLKAGVDLEIRDRYIKIKKIQGKTALGVAARANEVIIVDMIIKAGRYYSWRKANPELNESVHSEHPLTFKLDHRNETKQLRSTAWRLAYELLKPRDWKRLAENWAFTKEQVAAIEDQWTGQHSYREHGHRMLLIWLHREELAQTNPSKQLYQELILTGNRKAADKIRTEAENTSKSCCIS
;
A
#
# COMPACT_ATOMS: atom_id res chain seq x y z
N MET A 1 33.77 -31.08 -13.20
CA MET A 1 32.72 -30.20 -12.55
C MET A 1 31.52 -31.03 -12.15
N GLU A 2 30.87 -31.77 -13.07
CA GLU A 2 29.68 -32.57 -12.72
C GLU A 2 29.98 -33.64 -11.65
N ALA A 3 31.10 -34.37 -11.77
CA ALA A 3 31.53 -35.31 -10.75
C ALA A 3 31.78 -34.65 -9.37
N ALA A 4 32.28 -33.41 -9.35
CA ALA A 4 32.45 -32.65 -8.13
C ALA A 4 31.10 -32.25 -7.51
N LYS A 5 30.13 -31.87 -8.34
CA LYS A 5 28.77 -31.52 -7.93
C LYS A 5 28.03 -32.73 -7.33
N ARG A 6 28.27 -33.93 -7.85
CA ARG A 6 27.63 -35.19 -7.42
C ARG A 6 28.39 -35.96 -6.36
N ASN A 7 29.51 -35.42 -5.84
CA ASN A 7 30.42 -36.09 -4.92
C ASN A 7 30.97 -37.44 -5.43
N ASP A 8 31.11 -37.60 -6.76
CA ASP A 8 31.62 -38.81 -7.36
C ASP A 8 33.16 -38.84 -7.30
N LEU A 9 33.68 -39.35 -6.18
CA LEU A 9 35.11 -39.46 -5.92
C LEU A 9 35.81 -40.41 -6.87
N LYS A 10 35.15 -41.46 -7.38
CA LYS A 10 35.74 -42.39 -8.31
C LYS A 10 36.09 -41.70 -9.62
N THR A 11 35.12 -41.03 -10.21
CA THR A 11 35.30 -40.23 -11.43
C THR A 11 36.28 -39.07 -11.22
N LEU A 12 36.21 -38.36 -10.07
CA LEU A 12 37.19 -37.30 -9.73
C LEU A 12 38.62 -37.81 -9.65
N LYS A 13 38.86 -38.96 -8.98
CA LYS A 13 40.19 -39.60 -8.89
C LYS A 13 40.72 -40.03 -10.24
N TYR A 14 39.84 -40.56 -11.08
CA TYR A 14 40.20 -40.98 -12.44
C TYR A 14 40.57 -39.78 -13.34
N LEU A 15 39.70 -38.79 -13.41
CA LEU A 15 39.87 -37.59 -14.24
C LEU A 15 41.00 -36.67 -13.70
N GLY A 16 41.19 -36.59 -12.40
CA GLY A 16 42.21 -35.74 -11.77
C GLY A 16 43.65 -36.11 -12.11
N LYS A 17 43.91 -37.27 -12.75
CA LYS A 17 45.24 -37.64 -13.20
C LYS A 17 45.66 -36.99 -14.52
N SER A 18 44.67 -36.61 -15.36
CA SER A 18 44.89 -36.18 -16.76
C SER A 18 44.35 -34.80 -17.07
N LEU A 19 43.50 -34.19 -16.25
CA LEU A 19 42.82 -32.93 -16.52
C LEU A 19 43.36 -31.77 -15.67
N ASN A 20 43.26 -30.57 -16.24
CA ASN A 20 43.54 -29.36 -15.51
C ASN A 20 42.47 -29.14 -14.42
N VAL A 21 42.85 -29.36 -13.17
CA VAL A 21 41.99 -29.24 -11.98
C VAL A 21 41.45 -27.80 -11.77
N ASN A 22 42.11 -26.79 -12.35
CA ASN A 22 41.71 -25.37 -12.32
C ASN A 22 40.97 -24.92 -13.58
N ALA A 23 40.54 -25.84 -14.45
CA ALA A 23 39.77 -25.51 -15.62
C ALA A 23 38.48 -24.82 -15.27
N LYS A 24 38.14 -23.75 -16.00
CA LYS A 24 36.94 -22.93 -15.82
C LYS A 24 35.91 -23.26 -16.91
N ASN A 25 34.64 -23.22 -16.55
CA ASN A 25 33.54 -23.26 -17.52
C ASN A 25 33.20 -21.84 -18.03
N VAL A 26 32.11 -21.72 -18.83
CA VAL A 26 31.59 -20.47 -19.40
C VAL A 26 31.21 -19.43 -18.32
N HIS A 27 30.95 -19.84 -17.08
CA HIS A 27 30.67 -18.98 -15.95
C HIS A 27 31.91 -18.75 -15.07
N HIS A 28 33.11 -19.07 -15.58
CA HIS A 28 34.40 -19.03 -14.88
C HIS A 28 34.45 -19.89 -13.61
N ARG A 29 33.50 -20.83 -13.41
CA ARG A 29 33.45 -21.74 -12.25
C ARG A 29 34.40 -22.92 -12.44
N THR A 30 35.12 -23.30 -11.38
CA THR A 30 35.98 -24.47 -11.32
C THR A 30 35.26 -25.67 -10.68
N ALA A 31 35.90 -26.83 -10.69
CA ALA A 31 35.40 -28.02 -9.99
C ALA A 31 35.21 -27.75 -8.48
N LEU A 32 36.07 -26.91 -7.87
CA LEU A 32 35.95 -26.53 -6.45
C LEU A 32 34.68 -25.77 -6.18
N HIS A 33 34.28 -24.81 -7.02
CA HIS A 33 32.98 -24.11 -6.88
C HIS A 33 31.81 -25.09 -6.82
N TYR A 34 31.81 -26.10 -7.71
CA TYR A 34 30.74 -27.10 -7.75
C TYR A 34 30.73 -28.04 -6.55
N ALA A 35 31.93 -28.45 -6.07
CA ALA A 35 32.04 -29.28 -4.87
C ALA A 35 31.51 -28.54 -3.63
N VAL A 36 31.89 -27.28 -3.48
CA VAL A 36 31.47 -26.42 -2.37
C VAL A 36 29.97 -26.13 -2.43
N ALA A 37 29.45 -25.69 -3.58
CA ALA A 37 28.03 -25.42 -3.78
C ALA A 37 27.15 -26.68 -3.57
N GLY A 38 27.70 -27.87 -3.87
CA GLY A 38 27.04 -29.15 -3.59
C GLY A 38 27.15 -29.62 -2.13
N LYS A 39 27.80 -28.87 -1.27
CA LYS A 39 28.12 -29.26 0.13
C LYS A 39 28.92 -30.58 0.24
N ASN A 40 29.73 -30.87 -0.78
CA ASN A 40 30.46 -32.14 -0.91
C ASN A 40 31.84 -32.08 -0.24
N LYS A 41 31.88 -32.41 1.05
CA LYS A 41 33.07 -32.33 1.88
C LYS A 41 34.23 -33.17 1.29
N GLU A 42 34.00 -34.44 0.93
CA GLU A 42 35.02 -35.36 0.42
C GLU A 42 35.57 -34.92 -0.93
N ALA A 43 34.69 -34.44 -1.85
CA ALA A 43 35.16 -33.91 -3.12
C ALA A 43 35.98 -32.62 -2.92
N THR A 44 35.57 -31.75 -1.98
CA THR A 44 36.30 -30.55 -1.65
C THR A 44 37.69 -30.90 -1.08
N GLN A 45 37.79 -31.81 -0.07
CA GLN A 45 39.05 -32.26 0.47
C GLN A 45 40.00 -32.86 -0.59
N PHE A 46 39.44 -33.71 -1.46
CA PHE A 46 40.21 -34.30 -2.57
C PHE A 46 40.77 -33.21 -3.50
N LEU A 47 39.99 -32.21 -3.85
CA LEU A 47 40.44 -31.13 -4.75
C LEU A 47 41.52 -30.27 -4.04
N LEU A 48 41.34 -29.91 -2.77
CA LEU A 48 42.33 -29.16 -1.99
C LEU A 48 43.66 -29.89 -1.86
N GLN A 49 43.65 -31.25 -1.63
CA GLN A 49 44.87 -32.06 -1.64
C GLN A 49 45.60 -32.03 -2.99
N ARG A 50 44.91 -31.70 -4.08
CA ARG A 50 45.48 -31.52 -5.42
C ARG A 50 45.98 -30.11 -5.70
N ARG A 51 46.08 -29.28 -4.65
CA ARG A 51 46.57 -27.88 -4.69
C ARG A 51 45.86 -27.04 -5.75
N VAL A 52 44.54 -27.18 -5.83
CA VAL A 52 43.68 -26.27 -6.67
C VAL A 52 43.86 -24.81 -6.17
N LYS A 53 43.66 -23.85 -7.09
CA LYS A 53 43.61 -22.44 -6.73
C LYS A 53 42.36 -22.19 -5.94
N VAL A 54 42.47 -21.87 -4.65
CA VAL A 54 41.37 -21.75 -3.68
C VAL A 54 40.55 -20.51 -3.92
N ASP A 55 41.18 -19.38 -4.36
CA ASP A 55 40.58 -18.05 -4.47
C ASP A 55 40.17 -17.70 -5.90
N GLN A 56 39.92 -18.72 -6.75
CA GLN A 56 39.40 -18.43 -8.10
C GLN A 56 38.01 -17.85 -8.02
N LYS A 57 37.81 -16.68 -8.61
CA LYS A 57 36.49 -16.04 -8.73
C LYS A 57 35.75 -16.52 -9.97
N ASP A 58 34.43 -16.71 -9.84
CA ASP A 58 33.53 -16.92 -10.96
C ASP A 58 33.18 -15.58 -11.65
N LYS A 59 32.26 -15.59 -12.63
CA LYS A 59 31.88 -14.39 -13.36
C LYS A 59 31.12 -13.33 -12.53
N TYR A 60 30.69 -13.66 -11.30
CA TYR A 60 30.06 -12.75 -10.36
C TYR A 60 31.04 -12.33 -9.22
N GLY A 61 32.31 -12.66 -9.38
CA GLY A 61 33.32 -12.41 -8.35
C GLY A 61 33.25 -13.35 -7.14
N MET A 62 32.37 -14.37 -7.18
CA MET A 62 32.22 -15.34 -6.08
C MET A 62 33.39 -16.30 -6.06
N ALA A 63 34.13 -16.33 -4.96
CA ALA A 63 35.13 -17.33 -4.66
C ALA A 63 34.48 -18.54 -3.94
N PRO A 64 35.13 -19.73 -3.88
CA PRO A 64 34.60 -20.89 -3.16
C PRO A 64 34.23 -20.61 -1.69
N ILE A 65 34.96 -19.74 -0.99
CA ILE A 65 34.66 -19.37 0.39
C ILE A 65 33.33 -18.64 0.55
N HIS A 66 32.96 -17.77 -0.42
CA HIS A 66 31.64 -17.14 -0.45
C HIS A 66 30.53 -18.19 -0.62
N LEU A 67 30.73 -19.16 -1.52
CA LEU A 67 29.76 -20.24 -1.74
C LEU A 67 29.59 -21.13 -0.50
N ALA A 68 30.69 -21.39 0.26
CA ALA A 68 30.60 -22.11 1.53
C ALA A 68 29.74 -21.37 2.56
N ALA A 69 29.90 -20.06 2.64
CA ALA A 69 29.08 -19.20 3.50
C ALA A 69 27.63 -19.09 2.98
N TRP A 70 27.45 -18.92 1.69
CA TRP A 70 26.12 -18.81 1.05
C TRP A 70 25.27 -20.06 1.24
N PHE A 71 25.87 -21.25 1.10
CA PHE A 71 25.17 -22.52 1.23
C PHE A 71 25.21 -23.11 2.67
N GLY A 72 25.82 -22.45 3.62
CA GLY A 72 25.80 -22.89 5.02
C GLY A 72 26.64 -24.11 5.30
N SER A 73 27.83 -24.23 4.68
CA SER A 73 28.71 -25.39 4.89
C SER A 73 29.90 -25.03 5.78
N LEU A 74 29.70 -24.97 7.11
CA LEU A 74 30.74 -24.61 8.07
C LEU A 74 31.98 -25.51 7.95
N GLU A 75 31.82 -26.83 7.82
CA GLU A 75 32.92 -27.78 7.67
C GLU A 75 33.74 -27.50 6.41
N ILE A 76 33.09 -27.15 5.29
CA ILE A 76 33.78 -26.81 4.05
C ILE A 76 34.46 -25.46 4.18
N LEU A 77 33.82 -24.48 4.85
CA LEU A 77 34.42 -23.19 5.13
C LEU A 77 35.72 -23.35 5.90
N LYS A 78 35.71 -24.16 6.97
CA LYS A 78 36.91 -24.48 7.78
C LYS A 78 38.01 -25.10 6.91
N LEU A 79 37.68 -26.02 6.01
CA LEU A 79 38.64 -26.64 5.09
C LEU A 79 39.28 -25.63 4.14
N LEU A 80 38.47 -24.69 3.62
CA LEU A 80 38.95 -23.61 2.72
C LEU A 80 39.89 -22.66 3.48
N VAL A 81 39.54 -22.25 4.68
CA VAL A 81 40.37 -21.40 5.55
C VAL A 81 41.69 -22.09 5.84
N GLN A 82 41.67 -23.39 6.22
CA GLN A 82 42.88 -24.20 6.44
C GLN A 82 43.76 -24.36 5.20
N ALA A 83 43.13 -24.34 4.02
CA ALA A 83 43.85 -24.37 2.74
C ALA A 83 44.39 -23.00 2.30
N GLY A 84 44.22 -21.95 3.12
CA GLY A 84 44.74 -20.61 2.88
C GLY A 84 43.82 -19.73 2.00
N ALA A 85 42.51 -19.98 2.00
CA ALA A 85 41.58 -19.11 1.32
C ALA A 85 41.60 -17.68 1.92
N GLU A 86 41.55 -16.69 1.06
CA GLU A 86 41.47 -15.28 1.45
C GLU A 86 40.12 -14.96 2.09
N GLN A 87 40.17 -14.53 3.37
CA GLN A 87 38.96 -14.35 4.17
C GLN A 87 38.28 -13.00 3.96
N LYS A 88 39.03 -11.98 3.49
CA LYS A 88 38.53 -10.61 3.28
C LYS A 88 38.09 -10.35 1.82
N VAL A 89 37.97 -11.41 1.04
CA VAL A 89 37.58 -11.31 -0.36
C VAL A 89 36.13 -10.84 -0.51
N GLU A 90 35.89 -10.01 -1.53
CA GLU A 90 34.57 -9.53 -1.92
C GLU A 90 34.23 -9.96 -3.32
N ASN A 91 32.94 -10.17 -3.57
CA ASN A 91 32.43 -10.42 -4.91
C ASN A 91 32.26 -9.09 -5.70
N GLU A 92 31.65 -9.12 -6.88
CA GLU A 92 31.41 -7.93 -7.72
C GLU A 92 30.36 -6.97 -7.11
N GLU A 93 29.51 -7.43 -6.20
CA GLU A 93 28.51 -6.62 -5.49
C GLU A 93 29.04 -6.08 -4.15
N GLY A 94 30.30 -6.37 -3.79
CA GLY A 94 30.90 -5.99 -2.51
C GLY A 94 30.57 -6.92 -1.36
N LEU A 95 29.87 -8.04 -1.63
CA LEU A 95 29.51 -9.01 -0.59
C LEU A 95 30.75 -9.80 -0.13
N ASN A 96 30.98 -9.86 1.15
CA ASN A 96 31.94 -10.74 1.79
C ASN A 96 31.27 -12.00 2.37
N ILE A 97 32.02 -12.87 3.03
CA ILE A 97 31.50 -14.11 3.62
C ILE A 97 30.46 -13.88 4.72
N MET A 98 30.55 -12.75 5.44
CA MET A 98 29.58 -12.36 6.48
C MET A 98 28.23 -12.02 5.84
N HIS A 99 28.21 -11.21 4.77
CA HIS A 99 27.01 -10.90 4.00
C HIS A 99 26.34 -12.18 3.48
N CYS A 100 27.15 -13.08 2.87
CA CYS A 100 26.64 -14.34 2.32
C CYS A 100 25.99 -15.23 3.40
N ALA A 101 26.55 -15.27 4.59
CA ALA A 101 26.00 -16.03 5.71
C ALA A 101 24.75 -15.36 6.30
N ALA A 102 24.74 -14.03 6.41
CA ALA A 102 23.64 -13.26 6.97
C ALA A 102 22.37 -13.34 6.11
N ILE A 103 22.49 -13.16 4.78
CA ILE A 103 21.40 -13.28 3.83
C ILE A 103 20.65 -14.62 3.96
N ASN A 104 21.41 -15.70 4.16
CA ASN A 104 20.88 -17.07 4.19
C ASN A 104 20.67 -17.64 5.60
N ASN A 105 20.75 -16.81 6.63
CA ASN A 105 20.53 -17.17 8.04
C ASN A 105 21.45 -18.31 8.55
N HIS A 106 22.72 -18.33 8.12
CA HIS A 106 23.69 -19.36 8.54
C HIS A 106 24.43 -18.92 9.82
N THR A 107 23.75 -18.99 10.94
CA THR A 107 24.22 -18.52 12.25
C THR A 107 25.54 -19.16 12.71
N GLU A 108 25.70 -20.48 12.53
CA GLU A 108 26.92 -21.20 12.88
C GLU A 108 28.17 -20.68 12.16
N ILE A 109 27.99 -20.21 10.91
CA ILE A 109 29.08 -19.62 10.13
C ILE A 109 29.43 -18.25 10.68
N VAL A 110 28.43 -17.43 11.00
CA VAL A 110 28.65 -16.10 11.56
C VAL A 110 29.34 -16.20 12.92
N GLU A 111 28.88 -17.10 13.77
CA GLU A 111 29.56 -17.37 15.07
C GLU A 111 31.03 -17.77 14.88
N TYR A 112 31.32 -18.66 13.92
CA TYR A 112 32.68 -19.04 13.57
C TYR A 112 33.51 -17.84 13.06
N ILE A 113 32.93 -16.98 12.21
CA ILE A 113 33.59 -15.78 11.69
C ILE A 113 33.95 -14.83 12.84
N ILE A 114 33.01 -14.61 13.76
CA ILE A 114 33.19 -13.70 14.92
C ILE A 114 34.21 -14.28 15.90
N ASN A 115 34.03 -15.52 16.34
CA ASN A 115 34.77 -16.11 17.45
C ASN A 115 36.15 -16.66 17.04
N ASP A 116 36.23 -17.40 15.94
CA ASP A 116 37.43 -18.12 15.54
C ASP A 116 38.27 -17.36 14.51
N MET A 117 37.62 -16.69 13.53
CA MET A 117 38.36 -15.94 12.51
C MET A 117 38.75 -14.54 13.00
N GLN A 118 38.12 -14.03 14.06
CA GLN A 118 38.36 -12.70 14.65
C GLN A 118 38.37 -11.56 13.62
N MET A 119 37.43 -11.60 12.69
CA MET A 119 37.27 -10.54 11.70
C MET A 119 36.80 -9.24 12.38
N LYS A 120 37.52 -8.13 12.15
CA LYS A 120 37.25 -6.86 12.82
C LYS A 120 36.21 -5.99 12.06
N GLU A 121 35.99 -6.25 10.78
CA GLU A 121 35.15 -5.45 9.92
C GLU A 121 33.80 -6.15 9.70
N LEU A 122 33.03 -6.29 10.79
CA LEU A 122 31.73 -6.97 10.72
C LEU A 122 30.64 -6.11 10.07
N ASN A 123 30.81 -4.77 10.08
CA ASN A 123 29.83 -3.79 9.58
C ASN A 123 30.20 -3.24 8.19
N LYS A 124 31.02 -3.95 7.44
CA LYS A 124 31.38 -3.48 6.12
C LYS A 124 30.14 -3.42 5.23
N GLU A 125 29.97 -2.30 4.54
CA GLU A 125 28.88 -2.11 3.57
C GLU A 125 29.24 -2.77 2.23
N ASP A 126 28.22 -3.32 1.58
CA ASP A 126 28.28 -3.76 0.19
C ASP A 126 28.24 -2.54 -0.76
N GLN A 127 28.17 -2.76 -2.08
CA GLN A 127 28.09 -1.66 -3.06
C GLN A 127 26.78 -0.87 -2.97
N SER A 128 25.73 -1.44 -2.39
CA SER A 128 24.44 -0.79 -2.16
C SER A 128 24.37 -0.04 -0.82
N GLY A 129 25.43 -0.12 -0.02
CA GLY A 129 25.50 0.49 1.31
C GLY A 129 24.87 -0.36 2.41
N HIS A 130 24.58 -1.64 2.15
CA HIS A 130 23.99 -2.53 3.13
C HIS A 130 25.09 -3.30 3.87
N CYS A 131 25.03 -3.29 5.20
CA CYS A 131 25.84 -4.16 6.05
C CYS A 131 25.17 -5.53 6.26
N PRO A 132 25.88 -6.56 6.74
CA PRO A 132 25.32 -7.89 6.99
C PRO A 132 24.06 -7.88 7.87
N PHE A 133 24.01 -6.98 8.87
CA PHE A 133 22.84 -6.82 9.74
C PHE A 133 21.61 -6.32 8.99
N ALA A 134 21.78 -5.32 8.11
CA ALA A 134 20.71 -4.80 7.26
C ALA A 134 20.17 -5.87 6.30
N LEU A 135 21.07 -6.64 5.68
CA LEU A 135 20.67 -7.77 4.83
C LEU A 135 19.96 -8.89 5.59
N ALA A 136 20.36 -9.15 6.84
CA ALA A 136 19.64 -10.09 7.70
C ALA A 136 18.21 -9.61 7.98
N ALA A 137 18.01 -8.30 8.18
CA ALA A 137 16.70 -7.70 8.36
C ALA A 137 15.86 -7.75 7.06
N GLU A 138 16.48 -7.44 5.91
CA GLU A 138 15.85 -7.50 4.58
C GLU A 138 15.30 -8.90 4.25
N HIS A 139 15.97 -9.95 4.74
CA HIS A 139 15.60 -11.35 4.50
C HIS A 139 14.87 -12.01 5.70
N GLY A 140 14.52 -11.25 6.72
CA GLY A 140 13.77 -11.74 7.87
C GLY A 140 14.52 -12.75 8.75
N SER A 141 15.85 -12.71 8.74
CA SER A 141 16.71 -13.67 9.46
C SER A 141 16.84 -13.31 10.94
N THR A 142 15.78 -13.57 11.74
CA THR A 142 15.68 -13.13 13.15
C THR A 142 16.79 -13.65 14.05
N GLU A 143 17.18 -14.93 13.92
CA GLU A 143 18.28 -15.49 14.71
C GLU A 143 19.61 -14.82 14.36
N MET A 144 19.82 -14.48 13.11
CA MET A 144 20.98 -13.72 12.66
C MET A 144 21.00 -12.32 13.26
N LEU A 145 19.85 -11.63 13.28
CA LEU A 145 19.72 -10.32 13.90
C LEU A 145 20.11 -10.35 15.38
N LYS A 146 19.70 -11.38 16.15
CA LYS A 146 20.06 -11.54 17.56
C LYS A 146 21.59 -11.68 17.76
N ILE A 147 22.24 -12.47 16.90
CA ILE A 147 23.69 -12.70 16.99
C ILE A 147 24.47 -11.43 16.61
N LEU A 148 23.98 -10.70 15.61
CA LEU A 148 24.67 -9.51 15.11
C LEU A 148 24.38 -8.25 15.94
N THR A 149 23.42 -8.23 16.84
CA THR A 149 23.05 -7.05 17.64
C THR A 149 24.18 -6.60 18.56
N GLU A 150 24.85 -7.52 19.25
CA GLU A 150 25.89 -7.16 20.21
C GLU A 150 27.19 -6.58 19.59
N PRO A 151 27.72 -7.12 18.48
CA PRO A 151 28.95 -6.59 17.89
C PRO A 151 28.73 -5.32 17.03
N TYR A 152 27.50 -4.89 16.83
CA TYR A 152 27.19 -3.79 15.92
C TYR A 152 27.04 -2.44 16.62
N ASN A 153 27.94 -1.51 16.28
CA ASN A 153 27.74 -0.09 16.58
C ASN A 153 26.90 0.52 15.45
N MET A 154 25.64 0.77 15.75
CA MET A 154 24.59 1.17 14.79
C MET A 154 24.65 2.64 14.38
N ALA A 155 25.74 3.33 14.63
CA ALA A 155 25.92 4.73 14.24
C ALA A 155 26.13 4.86 12.74
N ALA A 156 25.17 5.44 12.09
CA ALA A 156 25.18 5.98 10.73
C ALA A 156 24.97 4.99 9.56
N MET A 157 23.78 4.44 9.43
CA MET A 157 23.32 4.00 8.12
C MET A 157 22.80 5.22 7.34
N LYS A 158 23.39 5.50 6.19
CA LYS A 158 22.86 6.46 5.24
C LYS A 158 21.88 5.71 4.34
N GLY A 159 20.57 5.95 4.48
CA GLY A 159 19.56 5.31 3.66
C GLY A 159 18.56 4.48 4.46
N ASP A 160 18.12 3.33 3.92
CA ASP A 160 17.18 2.45 4.61
C ASP A 160 17.81 1.83 5.85
N THR A 161 17.18 1.99 7.01
CA THR A 161 17.58 1.27 8.23
C THR A 161 17.14 -0.20 8.15
N PRO A 162 17.67 -1.08 9.00
CA PRO A 162 17.17 -2.47 9.08
C PRO A 162 15.66 -2.57 9.29
N LEU A 163 15.08 -1.62 10.05
CA LEU A 163 13.64 -1.56 10.27
C LEU A 163 12.88 -1.25 8.99
N HIS A 164 13.40 -0.34 8.14
CA HIS A 164 12.82 -0.07 6.81
C HIS A 164 12.82 -1.33 5.94
N LEU A 165 13.96 -2.03 5.88
CA LEU A 165 14.11 -3.22 5.04
C LEU A 165 13.21 -4.37 5.48
N ALA A 166 13.16 -4.65 6.79
CA ALA A 166 12.28 -5.67 7.35
C ALA A 166 10.81 -5.34 7.13
N ALA A 167 10.41 -4.08 7.34
CA ALA A 167 9.04 -3.61 7.22
C ALA A 167 8.56 -3.65 5.75
N ARG A 168 9.39 -3.19 4.80
CA ARG A 168 9.12 -3.23 3.36
C ARG A 168 8.85 -4.64 2.86
N ASN A 169 9.62 -5.61 3.35
CA ASN A 169 9.52 -7.00 2.91
C ASN A 169 8.54 -7.86 3.72
N GLY A 170 7.84 -7.29 4.70
CA GLY A 170 6.81 -7.98 5.47
C GLY A 170 7.32 -8.97 6.50
N HIS A 171 8.55 -8.80 7.00
CA HIS A 171 9.15 -9.69 7.99
C HIS A 171 8.76 -9.30 9.41
N LEU A 172 7.53 -9.67 9.81
CA LEU A 172 6.95 -9.29 11.11
C LEU A 172 7.85 -9.60 12.29
N ASP A 173 8.39 -10.84 12.40
CA ASP A 173 9.26 -11.23 13.51
C ASP A 173 10.53 -10.38 13.60
N ALA A 174 11.08 -10.01 12.43
CA ALA A 174 12.25 -9.13 12.38
C ALA A 174 11.87 -7.69 12.80
N VAL A 175 10.73 -7.18 12.35
CA VAL A 175 10.20 -5.86 12.76
C VAL A 175 10.01 -5.81 14.26
N GLN A 176 9.34 -6.81 14.86
CA GLN A 176 9.12 -6.88 16.31
C GLN A 176 10.42 -6.93 17.10
N LEU A 177 11.40 -7.71 16.64
CA LEU A 177 12.72 -7.78 17.26
C LEU A 177 13.45 -6.43 17.17
N LEU A 178 13.45 -5.81 16.01
CA LEU A 178 14.12 -4.52 15.78
C LEU A 178 13.50 -3.40 16.61
N LEU A 179 12.18 -3.39 16.78
CA LEU A 179 11.47 -2.45 17.65
C LEU A 179 11.82 -2.58 19.15
N GLN A 180 12.31 -3.76 19.58
CA GLN A 180 12.81 -3.97 20.93
C GLN A 180 14.25 -3.48 21.11
N ILE A 181 15.04 -3.52 20.03
CA ILE A 181 16.47 -3.18 20.04
C ILE A 181 16.68 -1.68 19.85
N PHE A 182 15.84 -1.04 19.00
CA PHE A 182 16.00 0.37 18.62
C PHE A 182 15.02 1.27 19.37
N ASP A 183 15.53 2.34 19.94
CA ASP A 183 14.70 3.38 20.56
C ASP A 183 14.07 4.30 19.50
N SER A 184 14.79 4.55 18.39
CA SER A 184 14.33 5.41 17.29
C SER A 184 13.53 4.60 16.29
N ARG A 185 12.20 4.82 16.27
CA ARG A 185 11.24 4.05 15.46
C ARG A 185 10.84 4.78 14.17
N ASP A 186 10.94 6.11 14.20
CA ASP A 186 10.48 7.00 13.13
C ASP A 186 11.65 7.61 12.35
N GLU A 187 12.78 6.92 12.29
CA GLU A 187 13.88 7.32 11.42
C GLU A 187 13.41 7.35 9.97
N VAL A 188 13.95 8.31 9.22
CA VAL A 188 13.61 8.49 7.81
C VAL A 188 14.82 8.19 6.92
N ASN A 189 14.58 7.54 5.81
CA ASN A 189 15.57 7.32 4.77
C ASN A 189 15.84 8.61 3.94
N MET A 190 16.62 8.51 2.88
CA MET A 190 16.97 9.65 2.01
C MET A 190 15.75 10.26 1.29
N ASP A 191 14.70 9.48 1.08
CA ASP A 191 13.44 9.91 0.48
C ASP A 191 12.44 10.45 1.53
N GLY A 192 12.85 10.49 2.80
CA GLY A 192 12.02 10.93 3.92
C GLY A 192 10.98 9.89 4.33
N GLU A 193 11.13 8.65 3.92
CA GLU A 193 10.21 7.56 4.23
C GLU A 193 10.56 6.94 5.57
N THR A 194 9.55 6.60 6.38
CA THR A 194 9.68 5.80 7.60
C THR A 194 9.48 4.32 7.29
N ALA A 195 9.85 3.44 8.21
CA ALA A 195 9.55 2.01 8.10
C ALA A 195 8.03 1.76 7.98
N LEU A 196 7.21 2.54 8.70
CA LEU A 196 5.75 2.50 8.58
C LEU A 196 5.28 2.86 7.18
N TYR A 197 5.84 3.93 6.58
CA TYR A 197 5.50 4.30 5.21
C TYR A 197 5.84 3.19 4.22
N GLN A 198 7.04 2.61 4.32
CA GLN A 198 7.47 1.53 3.42
C GLN A 198 6.64 0.25 3.59
N ALA A 199 6.25 -0.12 4.83
CA ALA A 199 5.34 -1.23 5.07
C ALA A 199 3.96 -0.98 4.43
N ALA A 200 3.44 0.23 4.58
CA ALA A 200 2.14 0.63 4.03
C ALA A 200 2.15 0.65 2.49
N ASP A 201 3.20 1.20 1.87
CA ASP A 201 3.37 1.27 0.41
C ASP A 201 3.47 -0.14 -0.23
N ASN A 202 4.01 -1.11 0.51
CA ASN A 202 4.13 -2.50 0.08
C ASN A 202 3.02 -3.42 0.62
N SER A 203 1.93 -2.86 1.16
CA SER A 203 0.75 -3.59 1.66
C SER A 203 1.08 -4.67 2.71
N GLN A 204 2.05 -4.41 3.60
CA GLN A 204 2.46 -5.32 4.67
C GLN A 204 1.64 -5.08 5.94
N GLU A 205 0.38 -5.54 5.96
CA GLU A 205 -0.61 -5.21 6.99
C GLU A 205 -0.14 -5.56 8.41
N GLU A 206 0.43 -6.75 8.62
CA GLU A 206 0.91 -7.18 9.94
C GLU A 206 2.08 -6.32 10.45
N CYS A 207 2.97 -5.90 9.54
CA CYS A 207 4.06 -4.98 9.88
C CYS A 207 3.56 -3.58 10.19
N VAL A 208 2.59 -3.07 9.43
CA VAL A 208 1.94 -1.78 9.69
C VAL A 208 1.31 -1.78 11.07
N LEU A 209 0.54 -2.83 11.41
CA LEU A 209 -0.06 -2.97 12.74
C LEU A 209 1.00 -2.96 13.86
N ALA A 210 2.04 -3.78 13.73
CA ALA A 210 3.11 -3.87 14.74
C ALA A 210 3.83 -2.52 14.94
N LEU A 211 4.09 -1.77 13.87
CA LEU A 211 4.71 -0.45 13.93
C LEU A 211 3.80 0.58 14.60
N LEU A 212 2.51 0.59 14.27
CA LEU A 212 1.52 1.48 14.90
C LEU A 212 1.32 1.16 16.38
N GLU A 213 1.22 -0.11 16.77
CA GLU A 213 1.15 -0.55 18.16
C GLU A 213 2.42 -0.16 18.95
N ALA A 214 3.57 -0.15 18.30
CA ALA A 214 4.81 0.34 18.88
C ALA A 214 4.85 1.86 19.04
N GLY A 215 3.87 2.62 18.49
CA GLY A 215 3.74 4.06 18.59
C GLY A 215 4.47 4.85 17.51
N CYS A 216 4.72 4.26 16.34
CA CYS A 216 5.20 4.99 15.17
C CYS A 216 4.15 6.00 14.69
N ASP A 217 4.60 7.19 14.26
CA ASP A 217 3.72 8.27 13.80
C ASP A 217 3.32 8.09 12.31
N PRO A 218 2.04 7.83 11.99
CA PRO A 218 1.58 7.68 10.61
C PRO A 218 1.59 9.00 9.80
N ASN A 219 1.86 10.14 10.44
CA ASN A 219 1.74 11.46 9.85
C ASN A 219 3.08 12.05 9.38
N ILE A 220 4.17 11.34 9.52
CA ILE A 220 5.47 11.75 9.00
C ILE A 220 5.42 11.80 7.49
N LEU A 221 5.94 12.88 6.92
CA LEU A 221 5.88 13.15 5.49
C LEU A 221 7.19 12.83 4.80
N THR A 222 7.09 12.15 3.68
CA THR A 222 8.21 11.92 2.76
C THR A 222 8.69 13.23 2.11
N VAL A 223 9.83 13.20 1.42
CA VAL A 223 10.28 14.32 0.58
C VAL A 223 9.21 14.73 -0.43
N ALA A 224 8.42 13.78 -0.94
CA ALA A 224 7.27 14.03 -1.81
C ALA A 224 6.03 14.56 -1.07
N LYS A 225 6.13 14.83 0.24
CA LYS A 225 5.04 15.24 1.14
C LYS A 225 3.90 14.21 1.23
N CYS A 226 4.17 12.95 0.95
CA CYS A 226 3.21 11.86 1.16
C CYS A 226 3.27 11.37 2.62
N SER A 227 2.12 11.13 3.23
CA SER A 227 1.98 10.33 4.46
C SER A 227 1.70 8.88 4.07
N ALA A 228 1.74 7.95 5.03
CA ALA A 228 1.41 6.53 4.80
C ALA A 228 0.00 6.31 4.20
N LEU A 229 -0.93 7.24 4.43
CA LEU A 229 -2.29 7.17 3.90
C LEU A 229 -2.36 7.36 2.37
N HIS A 230 -1.39 8.05 1.75
CA HIS A 230 -1.39 8.30 0.30
C HIS A 230 -1.22 7.01 -0.53
N PRO A 231 -0.12 6.23 -0.37
CA PRO A 231 0.07 5.03 -1.17
C PRO A 231 -1.01 3.98 -0.91
N VAL A 232 -1.49 3.83 0.32
CA VAL A 232 -2.56 2.91 0.67
C VAL A 232 -3.90 3.30 0.01
N SER A 233 -4.17 4.62 -0.10
CA SER A 233 -5.36 5.12 -0.80
C SER A 233 -5.25 4.95 -2.32
N GLU A 234 -4.06 5.00 -2.88
CA GLU A 234 -3.77 4.76 -4.29
C GLU A 234 -3.91 3.27 -4.65
N SER A 235 -3.36 2.38 -3.85
CA SER A 235 -3.49 0.93 -4.02
C SER A 235 -4.95 0.46 -3.87
N GLY A 236 -5.72 1.09 -2.98
CA GLY A 236 -7.11 0.74 -2.69
C GLY A 236 -7.25 -0.27 -1.56
N ASP A 237 -6.22 -0.44 -0.74
CA ASP A 237 -6.23 -1.36 0.40
C ASP A 237 -7.07 -0.77 1.55
N SER A 238 -8.33 -1.19 1.62
CA SER A 238 -9.29 -0.69 2.59
C SER A 238 -8.94 -1.10 4.03
N SER A 239 -8.32 -2.27 4.23
CA SER A 239 -7.90 -2.73 5.55
C SER A 239 -6.83 -1.81 6.14
N LEU A 240 -5.81 -1.48 5.35
CA LEU A 240 -4.75 -0.57 5.76
C LEU A 240 -5.24 0.86 5.95
N VAL A 241 -6.17 1.34 5.11
CA VAL A 241 -6.79 2.66 5.32
C VAL A 241 -7.52 2.71 6.65
N GLN A 242 -8.33 1.69 6.95
CA GLN A 242 -9.03 1.61 8.23
C GLN A 242 -8.06 1.64 9.40
N LEU A 243 -7.02 0.81 9.34
CA LEU A 243 -5.99 0.72 10.37
C LEU A 243 -5.30 2.06 10.61
N LEU A 244 -4.86 2.75 9.55
CA LEU A 244 -4.22 4.06 9.67
C LEU A 244 -5.16 5.12 10.26
N LEU A 245 -6.45 5.09 9.90
CA LEU A 245 -7.45 6.02 10.45
C LEU A 245 -7.71 5.76 11.94
N GLU A 246 -7.72 4.49 12.39
CA GLU A 246 -7.85 4.11 13.80
C GLU A 246 -6.67 4.63 14.64
N TYR A 247 -5.49 4.73 14.05
CA TYR A 247 -4.29 5.31 14.66
C TYR A 247 -4.07 6.80 14.33
N ASN A 248 -5.15 7.53 14.05
CA ASN A 248 -5.17 8.99 13.86
C ASN A 248 -4.32 9.51 12.68
N ALA A 249 -4.27 8.79 11.58
CA ALA A 249 -3.69 9.32 10.35
C ALA A 249 -4.48 10.54 9.86
N HIS A 250 -3.77 11.61 9.52
CA HIS A 250 -4.37 12.85 9.02
C HIS A 250 -4.87 12.67 7.59
N THR A 251 -6.16 12.89 7.37
CA THR A 251 -6.83 12.64 6.09
C THR A 251 -6.61 13.72 5.04
N ASP A 252 -6.36 14.95 5.46
CA ASP A 252 -6.34 16.14 4.60
C ASP A 252 -4.92 16.60 4.22
N VAL A 253 -3.93 15.73 4.46
CA VAL A 253 -2.54 15.98 4.05
C VAL A 253 -2.44 16.03 2.53
N GLN A 254 -1.72 17.02 2.01
CA GLN A 254 -1.50 17.22 0.59
C GLN A 254 -0.07 16.85 0.19
N ASN A 255 0.08 16.01 -0.83
CA ASN A 255 1.37 15.70 -1.43
C ASN A 255 1.92 16.89 -2.26
N GLN A 256 3.07 16.72 -2.92
CA GLN A 256 3.66 17.78 -3.78
C GLN A 256 2.76 18.20 -4.95
N ARG A 257 1.79 17.37 -5.35
CA ARG A 257 0.80 17.70 -6.37
C ARG A 257 -0.45 18.35 -5.77
N LEU A 258 -0.43 18.65 -4.47
CA LEU A 258 -1.56 19.13 -3.67
C LEU A 258 -2.75 18.15 -3.66
N GLN A 259 -2.51 16.86 -3.89
CA GLN A 259 -3.52 15.81 -3.83
C GLN A 259 -3.59 15.23 -2.42
N THR A 260 -4.79 15.02 -1.91
CA THR A 260 -5.05 14.26 -0.66
C THR A 260 -5.31 12.79 -0.99
N ALA A 261 -5.39 11.95 0.03
CA ALA A 261 -5.83 10.55 -0.07
C ALA A 261 -7.15 10.41 -0.84
N LEU A 262 -8.12 11.33 -0.58
CA LEU A 262 -9.40 11.34 -1.29
C LEU A 262 -9.26 11.66 -2.79
N HIS A 263 -8.33 12.52 -3.20
CA HIS A 263 -8.09 12.79 -4.63
C HIS A 263 -7.57 11.54 -5.34
N LEU A 264 -6.59 10.84 -4.74
CA LEU A 264 -5.96 9.64 -5.32
C LEU A 264 -6.97 8.49 -5.42
N SER A 265 -7.68 8.20 -4.35
CA SER A 265 -8.69 7.13 -4.33
C SER A 265 -9.86 7.42 -5.29
N ALA A 266 -10.26 8.71 -5.42
CA ALA A 266 -11.33 9.12 -6.33
C ALA A 266 -10.89 9.06 -7.81
N GLU A 267 -9.64 9.37 -8.13
CA GLU A 267 -9.09 9.27 -9.50
C GLU A 267 -9.02 7.82 -9.98
N LEU A 268 -8.70 6.89 -9.06
CA LEU A 268 -8.48 5.48 -9.37
C LEU A 268 -9.69 4.58 -9.12
N GLY A 269 -10.84 5.15 -8.76
CA GLY A 269 -12.08 4.39 -8.57
C GLY A 269 -12.11 3.51 -7.32
N ARG A 270 -11.34 3.85 -6.27
CA ARG A 270 -11.23 3.07 -5.02
C ARG A 270 -12.43 3.31 -4.10
N THR A 271 -13.58 2.76 -4.45
CA THR A 271 -14.88 3.07 -3.83
C THR A 271 -14.90 2.81 -2.32
N GLU A 272 -14.31 1.70 -1.84
CA GLU A 272 -14.29 1.37 -0.41
C GLU A 272 -13.43 2.36 0.39
N VAL A 273 -12.26 2.72 -0.14
CA VAL A 273 -11.38 3.73 0.46
C VAL A 273 -12.06 5.09 0.51
N VAL A 274 -12.73 5.49 -0.58
CA VAL A 274 -13.50 6.74 -0.63
C VAL A 274 -14.59 6.73 0.45
N GLU A 275 -15.32 5.62 0.61
CA GLU A 275 -16.34 5.49 1.65
C GLU A 275 -15.76 5.72 3.06
N MET A 276 -14.62 5.10 3.35
CA MET A 276 -13.95 5.25 4.65
C MET A 276 -13.48 6.67 4.91
N LEU A 277 -12.82 7.29 3.93
CA LEU A 277 -12.35 8.67 4.04
C LEU A 277 -13.52 9.64 4.24
N LEU A 278 -14.62 9.48 3.51
CA LEU A 278 -15.82 10.28 3.68
C LEU A 278 -16.45 10.08 5.07
N LYS A 279 -16.46 8.87 5.61
CA LYS A 279 -16.93 8.62 6.99
C LYS A 279 -16.01 9.25 8.05
N ALA A 280 -14.72 9.34 7.77
CA ALA A 280 -13.75 10.01 8.63
C ALA A 280 -13.89 11.55 8.65
N GLY A 281 -14.66 12.13 7.71
CA GLY A 281 -14.98 13.56 7.74
C GLY A 281 -13.96 14.45 7.06
N VAL A 282 -13.37 13.99 5.98
CA VAL A 282 -12.37 14.72 5.14
C VAL A 282 -12.90 16.07 4.62
N ASP A 283 -12.00 17.02 4.42
CA ASP A 283 -12.32 18.29 3.77
C ASP A 283 -12.51 18.12 2.25
N LEU A 284 -13.74 18.33 1.77
CA LEU A 284 -14.11 18.17 0.36
C LEU A 284 -13.72 19.37 -0.51
N GLU A 285 -13.34 20.51 0.09
CA GLU A 285 -13.02 21.75 -0.63
C GLU A 285 -11.55 21.87 -1.01
N ILE A 286 -10.71 20.97 -0.54
CA ILE A 286 -9.28 20.92 -0.90
C ILE A 286 -9.15 20.69 -2.40
N ARG A 287 -8.23 21.46 -3.02
CA ARG A 287 -7.98 21.41 -4.47
C ARG A 287 -6.57 20.94 -4.76
N ASP A 288 -6.44 20.14 -5.80
CA ASP A 288 -5.16 19.69 -6.35
C ASP A 288 -4.39 20.84 -7.03
N ARG A 289 -3.24 20.54 -7.60
CA ARG A 289 -2.35 21.54 -8.17
C ARG A 289 -2.95 22.26 -9.37
N TYR A 290 -2.95 23.59 -9.31
CA TYR A 290 -3.23 24.47 -10.44
C TYR A 290 -2.11 24.39 -11.51
N ILE A 291 -2.44 24.06 -12.74
CA ILE A 291 -1.49 24.02 -13.86
C ILE A 291 -1.48 25.39 -14.57
N LYS A 292 -0.55 26.28 -14.19
CA LYS A 292 -0.44 27.66 -14.66
C LYS A 292 -0.31 27.79 -16.18
N ILE A 293 0.40 26.87 -16.85
CA ILE A 293 0.65 26.91 -18.29
C ILE A 293 -0.65 26.73 -19.11
N LYS A 294 -1.55 25.88 -18.63
CA LYS A 294 -2.85 25.60 -19.28
C LYS A 294 -4.01 26.38 -18.69
N LYS A 295 -3.78 27.26 -17.70
CA LYS A 295 -4.83 27.94 -16.92
C LYS A 295 -5.89 27.00 -16.37
N ILE A 296 -5.51 25.75 -16.06
CA ILE A 296 -6.40 24.76 -15.48
C ILE A 296 -6.43 25.02 -13.97
N GLN A 297 -7.60 25.39 -13.47
CA GLN A 297 -7.84 25.56 -12.05
C GLN A 297 -7.73 24.20 -11.34
N GLY A 298 -7.12 24.16 -10.15
CA GLY A 298 -7.06 22.97 -9.34
C GLY A 298 -8.48 22.40 -9.10
N LYS A 299 -8.60 21.09 -9.07
CA LYS A 299 -9.88 20.39 -8.91
C LYS A 299 -10.00 19.85 -7.48
N THR A 300 -11.22 19.84 -6.97
CA THR A 300 -11.59 19.06 -5.79
C THR A 300 -11.61 17.58 -6.12
N ALA A 301 -11.65 16.71 -5.11
CA ALA A 301 -11.80 15.26 -5.32
C ALA A 301 -13.07 14.94 -6.14
N LEU A 302 -14.16 15.71 -5.96
CA LEU A 302 -15.36 15.62 -6.78
C LEU A 302 -15.06 15.87 -8.27
N GLY A 303 -14.32 16.94 -8.57
CA GLY A 303 -13.95 17.27 -9.94
C GLY A 303 -12.97 16.27 -10.56
N VAL A 304 -12.16 15.61 -9.75
CA VAL A 304 -11.27 14.52 -10.18
C VAL A 304 -12.08 13.26 -10.51
N ALA A 305 -12.99 12.84 -9.63
CA ALA A 305 -13.88 11.70 -9.82
C ALA A 305 -14.75 11.87 -11.08
N ALA A 306 -15.31 13.07 -11.30
CA ALA A 306 -16.11 13.37 -12.49
C ALA A 306 -15.29 13.21 -13.78
N ARG A 307 -14.04 13.71 -13.79
CA ARG A 307 -13.13 13.56 -14.94
C ARG A 307 -12.74 12.11 -15.20
N ALA A 308 -12.56 11.33 -14.14
CA ALA A 308 -12.26 9.89 -14.22
C ALA A 308 -13.49 9.05 -14.61
N ASN A 309 -14.67 9.66 -14.66
CA ASN A 309 -15.95 9.00 -14.93
C ASN A 309 -16.38 7.99 -13.84
N GLU A 310 -15.97 8.23 -12.60
CA GLU A 310 -16.29 7.41 -11.44
C GLU A 310 -17.65 7.80 -10.85
N VAL A 311 -18.72 7.30 -11.48
CA VAL A 311 -20.13 7.68 -11.20
C VAL A 311 -20.50 7.48 -9.73
N ILE A 312 -20.16 6.32 -9.16
CA ILE A 312 -20.49 5.97 -7.78
C ILE A 312 -19.80 6.92 -6.82
N ILE A 313 -18.52 7.21 -7.05
CA ILE A 313 -17.71 8.08 -6.21
C ILE A 313 -18.22 9.51 -6.26
N VAL A 314 -18.62 10.02 -7.44
CA VAL A 314 -19.25 11.34 -7.57
C VAL A 314 -20.50 11.44 -6.70
N ASP A 315 -21.38 10.44 -6.76
CA ASP A 315 -22.60 10.41 -5.95
C ASP A 315 -22.27 10.34 -4.44
N MET A 316 -21.26 9.56 -4.05
CA MET A 316 -20.83 9.45 -2.66
C MET A 316 -20.29 10.77 -2.13
N ILE A 317 -19.41 11.44 -2.86
CA ILE A 317 -18.84 12.74 -2.45
C ILE A 317 -19.92 13.81 -2.31
N ILE A 318 -20.88 13.87 -3.26
CA ILE A 318 -21.99 14.83 -3.18
C ILE A 318 -22.89 14.53 -1.98
N LYS A 319 -23.23 13.27 -1.73
CA LYS A 319 -24.00 12.86 -0.55
C LYS A 319 -23.29 13.24 0.76
N ALA A 320 -21.99 12.99 0.85
CA ALA A 320 -21.18 13.35 2.02
C ALA A 320 -21.15 14.86 2.22
N GLY A 321 -20.91 15.67 1.20
CA GLY A 321 -20.90 17.13 1.28
C GLY A 321 -22.23 17.70 1.75
N ARG A 322 -23.35 17.13 1.28
CA ARG A 322 -24.69 17.50 1.72
C ARG A 322 -24.96 17.09 3.18
N TYR A 323 -24.49 15.93 3.59
CA TYR A 323 -24.54 15.47 4.98
C TYR A 323 -23.73 16.38 5.91
N TYR A 324 -22.50 16.75 5.55
CA TYR A 324 -21.67 17.66 6.34
C TYR A 324 -22.31 19.06 6.48
N SER A 325 -22.90 19.58 5.39
CA SER A 325 -23.59 20.86 5.40
C SER A 325 -24.82 20.82 6.31
N TRP A 326 -25.62 19.75 6.25
CA TRP A 326 -26.76 19.54 7.14
C TRP A 326 -26.33 19.45 8.61
N ARG A 327 -25.30 18.67 8.89
CA ARG A 327 -24.74 18.51 10.24
C ARG A 327 -24.24 19.84 10.83
N LYS A 328 -23.55 20.64 10.02
CA LYS A 328 -23.08 21.97 10.42
C LYS A 328 -24.24 22.94 10.73
N ALA A 329 -25.35 22.81 10.02
CA ALA A 329 -26.54 23.62 10.24
C ALA A 329 -27.38 23.20 11.46
N ASN A 330 -27.16 21.98 12.00
CA ASN A 330 -27.91 21.40 13.12
C ASN A 330 -26.99 20.91 14.24
N PRO A 331 -26.23 21.80 14.90
CA PRO A 331 -25.22 21.40 15.89
C PRO A 331 -25.83 20.76 17.16
N GLU A 332 -27.08 21.09 17.51
CA GLU A 332 -27.76 20.54 18.71
C GLU A 332 -28.09 19.04 18.57
N LEU A 333 -28.15 18.51 17.36
CA LEU A 333 -28.41 17.11 17.10
C LEU A 333 -27.12 16.26 17.09
N ASN A 334 -25.96 16.88 17.28
CA ASN A 334 -24.65 16.23 17.06
C ASN A 334 -24.34 15.08 18.03
N GLU A 335 -24.80 15.08 19.26
CA GLU A 335 -24.46 14.04 20.24
C GLU A 335 -25.38 12.81 20.17
N SER A 336 -26.67 13.00 19.92
CA SER A 336 -27.64 11.89 19.84
C SER A 336 -27.71 11.26 18.45
N VAL A 337 -27.55 12.05 17.40
CA VAL A 337 -27.66 11.62 15.99
C VAL A 337 -26.42 10.88 15.49
N HIS A 338 -25.26 11.05 16.11
CA HIS A 338 -24.04 10.30 15.78
C HIS A 338 -24.20 8.77 15.95
N SER A 339 -25.00 8.35 16.92
CA SER A 339 -25.29 6.92 17.15
C SER A 339 -26.46 6.40 16.32
N GLU A 340 -27.40 7.26 15.93
CA GLU A 340 -28.65 6.85 15.27
C GLU A 340 -28.63 6.99 13.74
N HIS A 341 -27.89 7.99 13.19
CA HIS A 341 -27.85 8.26 11.75
C HIS A 341 -26.43 8.52 11.22
N PRO A 342 -25.53 7.51 11.24
CA PRO A 342 -24.19 7.66 10.66
C PRO A 342 -24.28 7.82 9.14
N LEU A 343 -23.30 8.52 8.55
CA LEU A 343 -23.18 8.60 7.10
C LEU A 343 -23.05 7.17 6.52
N THR A 344 -24.00 6.80 5.68
CA THR A 344 -24.03 5.50 5.02
C THR A 344 -24.31 5.69 3.52
N PHE A 345 -23.65 4.88 2.70
CA PHE A 345 -23.88 4.85 1.24
C PHE A 345 -24.65 3.60 0.83
N LYS A 346 -24.96 2.72 1.79
CA LYS A 346 -25.77 1.51 1.55
C LYS A 346 -27.20 1.89 1.20
N LEU A 347 -27.78 1.17 0.25
CA LEU A 347 -29.16 1.37 -0.13
C LEU A 347 -30.10 0.91 1.00
N ASP A 348 -31.04 1.76 1.37
CA ASP A 348 -32.16 1.39 2.23
C ASP A 348 -33.16 0.52 1.46
N HIS A 349 -33.46 -0.65 2.01
CA HIS A 349 -34.36 -1.64 1.40
C HIS A 349 -35.80 -1.58 1.92
N ARG A 350 -36.15 -0.61 2.78
CA ARG A 350 -37.52 -0.40 3.25
C ARG A 350 -38.47 -0.19 2.07
N ASN A 351 -39.72 -0.65 2.19
CA ASN A 351 -40.70 -0.57 1.11
C ASN A 351 -41.02 0.88 0.71
N GLU A 352 -41.07 1.78 1.67
CA GLU A 352 -41.30 3.22 1.44
C GLU A 352 -40.21 3.83 0.58
N THR A 353 -38.95 3.51 0.88
CA THR A 353 -37.79 4.00 0.13
C THR A 353 -37.72 3.39 -1.28
N LYS A 354 -38.10 2.13 -1.43
CA LYS A 354 -38.24 1.51 -2.77
C LYS A 354 -39.28 2.22 -3.63
N GLN A 355 -40.43 2.58 -3.06
CA GLN A 355 -41.48 3.33 -3.76
C GLN A 355 -40.99 4.72 -4.16
N LEU A 356 -40.33 5.44 -3.27
CA LEU A 356 -39.77 6.77 -3.55
C LEU A 356 -38.70 6.70 -4.66
N ARG A 357 -37.85 5.69 -4.65
CA ARG A 357 -36.89 5.49 -5.75
C ARG A 357 -37.56 5.20 -7.08
N SER A 358 -38.63 4.39 -7.08
CA SER A 358 -39.43 4.15 -8.28
C SER A 358 -40.10 5.43 -8.80
N THR A 359 -40.61 6.25 -7.88
CA THR A 359 -41.20 7.58 -8.23
C THR A 359 -40.11 8.51 -8.76
N ALA A 360 -38.94 8.56 -8.19
CA ALA A 360 -37.80 9.34 -8.67
C ALA A 360 -37.37 8.92 -10.09
N TRP A 361 -37.29 7.60 -10.33
CA TRP A 361 -37.00 7.10 -11.67
C TRP A 361 -38.04 7.54 -12.71
N ARG A 362 -39.35 7.36 -12.44
CA ARG A 362 -40.42 7.76 -13.33
C ARG A 362 -40.45 9.28 -13.58
N LEU A 363 -40.19 10.05 -12.52
CA LEU A 363 -40.11 11.50 -12.62
C LEU A 363 -38.97 11.90 -13.57
N ALA A 364 -37.79 11.34 -13.44
CA ALA A 364 -36.62 11.67 -14.25
C ALA A 364 -36.78 11.22 -15.72
N TYR A 365 -37.30 10.00 -15.95
CA TYR A 365 -37.32 9.41 -17.30
C TYR A 365 -38.55 9.73 -18.10
N GLU A 366 -39.70 10.00 -17.45
CA GLU A 366 -40.98 10.19 -18.14
C GLU A 366 -41.52 11.63 -18.06
N LEU A 367 -41.23 12.36 -16.99
CA LEU A 367 -41.94 13.59 -16.70
C LEU A 367 -41.11 14.89 -16.81
N LEU A 368 -39.83 14.83 -16.40
CA LEU A 368 -38.95 16.00 -16.43
C LEU A 368 -38.45 16.30 -17.84
N LYS A 369 -38.34 17.60 -18.14
CA LYS A 369 -37.73 18.11 -19.35
C LYS A 369 -36.22 18.35 -19.15
N PRO A 370 -35.42 18.53 -20.22
CA PRO A 370 -33.96 18.63 -20.15
C PRO A 370 -33.37 19.65 -19.16
N ARG A 371 -34.12 20.74 -18.87
CA ARG A 371 -33.65 21.80 -17.94
C ARG A 371 -34.26 21.72 -16.55
N ASP A 372 -35.29 20.89 -16.36
CA ASP A 372 -36.05 20.88 -15.11
C ASP A 372 -35.23 20.33 -13.94
N TRP A 373 -34.38 19.33 -14.19
CA TRP A 373 -33.54 18.76 -13.15
C TRP A 373 -32.53 19.78 -12.57
N LYS A 374 -31.97 20.69 -13.40
CA LYS A 374 -31.09 21.75 -12.95
C LYS A 374 -31.81 22.76 -12.07
N ARG A 375 -33.03 23.12 -12.41
CA ARG A 375 -33.86 24.01 -11.57
C ARG A 375 -34.19 23.38 -10.23
N LEU A 376 -34.50 22.09 -10.19
CA LEU A 376 -34.71 21.36 -8.96
C LEU A 376 -33.43 21.30 -8.14
N ALA A 377 -32.28 21.02 -8.76
CA ALA A 377 -30.98 20.99 -8.11
C ALA A 377 -30.64 22.35 -7.45
N GLU A 378 -30.88 23.48 -8.17
CA GLU A 378 -30.67 24.82 -7.63
C GLU A 378 -31.57 25.09 -6.42
N ASN A 379 -32.85 24.75 -6.47
CA ASN A 379 -33.78 24.91 -5.34
C ASN A 379 -33.38 24.04 -4.15
N TRP A 380 -32.81 22.89 -4.38
CA TRP A 380 -32.30 21.99 -3.33
C TRP A 380 -30.85 22.30 -2.90
N ALA A 381 -30.33 23.48 -3.26
CA ALA A 381 -29.02 23.97 -2.87
C ALA A 381 -27.86 23.02 -3.28
N PHE A 382 -27.97 22.41 -4.46
CA PHE A 382 -26.79 21.80 -5.09
C PHE A 382 -25.83 22.89 -5.55
N THR A 383 -24.55 22.72 -5.30
CA THR A 383 -23.54 23.66 -5.78
C THR A 383 -23.37 23.55 -7.31
N LYS A 384 -22.86 24.62 -7.93
CA LYS A 384 -22.57 24.59 -9.38
C LYS A 384 -21.56 23.47 -9.73
N GLU A 385 -20.61 23.18 -8.85
CA GLU A 385 -19.63 22.13 -9.04
C GLU A 385 -20.28 20.74 -8.97
N GLN A 386 -21.22 20.51 -8.04
CA GLN A 386 -21.99 19.27 -7.96
C GLN A 386 -22.86 19.03 -9.20
N VAL A 387 -23.55 20.08 -9.70
CA VAL A 387 -24.35 19.99 -10.92
C VAL A 387 -23.47 19.69 -12.13
N ALA A 388 -22.32 20.36 -12.26
CA ALA A 388 -21.37 20.11 -13.34
C ALA A 388 -20.80 18.68 -13.27
N ALA A 389 -20.43 18.20 -12.08
CA ALA A 389 -19.91 16.83 -11.91
C ALA A 389 -20.91 15.74 -12.30
N ILE A 390 -22.22 15.96 -12.06
CA ILE A 390 -23.27 15.04 -12.52
C ILE A 390 -23.41 15.12 -14.06
N GLU A 391 -23.35 16.33 -14.63
CA GLU A 391 -23.54 16.58 -16.06
C GLU A 391 -22.39 16.04 -16.91
N ASP A 392 -21.14 16.15 -16.44
CA ASP A 392 -19.94 15.75 -17.17
C ASP A 392 -19.86 14.23 -17.43
N GLN A 393 -20.56 13.41 -16.65
CA GLN A 393 -20.43 11.95 -16.71
C GLN A 393 -21.23 11.25 -17.81
N TRP A 394 -22.21 11.92 -18.39
CA TRP A 394 -23.06 11.33 -19.43
C TRP A 394 -23.34 12.37 -20.50
N THR A 395 -23.03 12.06 -21.75
CA THR A 395 -23.21 12.92 -22.87
C THR A 395 -24.23 12.32 -23.86
N GLY A 396 -25.14 13.13 -24.43
CA GLY A 396 -26.11 12.69 -25.39
C GLY A 396 -27.51 13.34 -25.21
N GLN A 397 -28.37 13.17 -26.19
CA GLN A 397 -29.69 13.86 -26.21
C GLN A 397 -30.59 13.50 -25.01
N HIS A 398 -30.45 12.33 -24.44
CA HIS A 398 -31.28 11.84 -23.33
C HIS A 398 -30.56 11.74 -22.02
N SER A 399 -29.29 12.18 -21.93
CA SER A 399 -28.46 12.12 -20.70
C SER A 399 -29.10 12.85 -19.50
N TYR A 400 -29.90 13.89 -19.77
CA TYR A 400 -30.62 14.65 -18.72
C TYR A 400 -31.52 13.77 -17.84
N ARG A 401 -32.02 12.64 -18.37
CA ARG A 401 -32.82 11.68 -17.59
C ARG A 401 -32.00 11.02 -16.49
N GLU A 402 -30.81 10.56 -16.85
CA GLU A 402 -29.88 9.96 -15.89
C GLU A 402 -29.37 10.99 -14.86
N HIS A 403 -29.01 12.20 -15.34
CA HIS A 403 -28.65 13.31 -14.46
C HIS A 403 -29.74 13.65 -13.45
N GLY A 404 -30.99 13.73 -13.92
CA GLY A 404 -32.15 13.99 -13.07
C GLY A 404 -32.43 12.87 -12.09
N HIS A 405 -32.29 11.62 -12.49
CA HIS A 405 -32.50 10.47 -11.66
C HIS A 405 -31.45 10.42 -10.51
N ARG A 406 -30.17 10.57 -10.84
CA ARG A 406 -29.07 10.60 -9.85
C ARG A 406 -29.23 11.76 -8.86
N MET A 407 -29.51 12.95 -9.37
CA MET A 407 -29.77 14.13 -8.55
C MET A 407 -30.93 13.89 -7.56
N LEU A 408 -32.02 13.26 -8.01
CA LEU A 408 -33.15 12.89 -7.15
C LEU A 408 -32.77 11.86 -6.08
N LEU A 409 -31.96 10.86 -6.42
CA LEU A 409 -31.48 9.87 -5.46
C LEU A 409 -30.54 10.47 -4.41
N ILE A 410 -29.67 11.42 -4.81
CA ILE A 410 -28.79 12.14 -3.89
C ILE A 410 -29.63 13.05 -2.97
N TRP A 411 -30.64 13.73 -3.50
CA TRP A 411 -31.55 14.52 -2.70
C TRP A 411 -32.32 13.66 -1.70
N LEU A 412 -32.90 12.54 -2.15
CA LEU A 412 -33.65 11.62 -1.29
C LEU A 412 -32.82 11.12 -0.11
N HIS A 413 -31.54 10.78 -0.33
CA HIS A 413 -30.63 10.36 0.73
C HIS A 413 -30.51 11.41 1.86
N ARG A 414 -30.47 12.69 1.54
CA ARG A 414 -30.45 13.76 2.56
C ARG A 414 -31.76 13.82 3.33
N GLU A 415 -32.90 13.73 2.63
CA GLU A 415 -34.22 13.81 3.26
C GLU A 415 -34.49 12.62 4.19
N GLU A 416 -33.97 11.45 3.88
CA GLU A 416 -34.00 10.27 4.74
C GLU A 416 -33.21 10.52 6.05
N LEU A 417 -32.03 11.13 5.95
CA LEU A 417 -31.21 11.49 7.11
C LEU A 417 -31.89 12.57 7.97
N ALA A 418 -32.58 13.54 7.36
CA ALA A 418 -33.28 14.61 8.05
C ALA A 418 -34.64 14.19 8.64
N GLN A 419 -35.06 12.93 8.47
CA GLN A 419 -36.38 12.42 8.90
C GLN A 419 -37.57 13.27 8.43
N THR A 420 -37.43 13.94 7.31
CA THR A 420 -38.52 14.72 6.69
C THR A 420 -39.47 13.81 5.92
N ASN A 421 -40.65 14.33 5.54
CA ASN A 421 -41.53 13.61 4.62
C ASN A 421 -41.14 13.90 3.15
N PRO A 422 -40.37 13.01 2.49
CA PRO A 422 -39.83 13.30 1.17
C PRO A 422 -40.90 13.49 0.11
N SER A 423 -42.03 12.79 0.20
CA SER A 423 -43.12 12.90 -0.79
C SER A 423 -43.79 14.25 -0.77
N LYS A 424 -44.04 14.80 0.43
CA LYS A 424 -44.65 16.14 0.58
C LYS A 424 -43.70 17.22 0.07
N GLN A 425 -42.45 17.13 0.40
CA GLN A 425 -41.42 18.10 -0.01
C GLN A 425 -41.22 18.05 -1.54
N LEU A 426 -41.11 16.85 -2.13
CA LEU A 426 -41.00 16.68 -3.57
C LEU A 426 -42.18 17.32 -4.30
N TYR A 427 -43.40 17.12 -3.79
CA TYR A 427 -44.61 17.73 -4.37
C TYR A 427 -44.54 19.28 -4.35
N GLN A 428 -44.18 19.86 -3.23
CA GLN A 428 -44.05 21.32 -3.07
C GLN A 428 -43.00 21.89 -4.02
N GLU A 429 -41.85 21.28 -4.13
CA GLU A 429 -40.76 21.72 -5.00
C GLU A 429 -41.11 21.61 -6.50
N LEU A 430 -41.84 20.57 -6.92
CA LEU A 430 -42.29 20.43 -8.27
C LEU A 430 -43.29 21.53 -8.63
N ILE A 431 -44.14 21.98 -7.72
CA ILE A 431 -45.03 23.13 -7.94
C ILE A 431 -44.22 24.43 -8.06
N LEU A 432 -43.27 24.66 -7.19
CA LEU A 432 -42.40 25.85 -7.18
C LEU A 432 -41.59 25.97 -8.49
N THR A 433 -41.11 24.84 -9.00
CA THR A 433 -40.36 24.79 -10.28
C THR A 433 -41.22 24.80 -11.52
N GLY A 434 -42.54 24.89 -11.37
CA GLY A 434 -43.51 24.96 -12.51
C GLY A 434 -43.86 23.60 -13.09
N ASN A 435 -43.47 22.49 -12.48
CA ASN A 435 -43.74 21.13 -12.95
C ASN A 435 -45.05 20.56 -12.40
N ARG A 436 -46.16 21.33 -12.46
CA ARG A 436 -47.47 20.96 -11.89
C ARG A 436 -47.98 19.60 -12.32
N LYS A 437 -47.85 19.25 -13.63
CA LYS A 437 -48.30 17.93 -14.14
C LYS A 437 -47.55 16.76 -13.45
N ALA A 438 -46.29 16.94 -13.19
CA ALA A 438 -45.49 15.94 -12.49
C ALA A 438 -45.88 15.84 -10.99
N ALA A 439 -46.14 16.99 -10.36
CA ALA A 439 -46.62 17.07 -8.97
C ALA A 439 -47.99 16.36 -8.83
N ASP A 440 -48.97 16.67 -9.68
CA ASP A 440 -50.31 16.04 -9.62
C ASP A 440 -50.25 14.52 -9.80
N LYS A 441 -49.37 14.04 -10.67
CA LYS A 441 -49.20 12.59 -10.89
C LYS A 441 -48.62 11.89 -9.66
N ILE A 442 -47.63 12.49 -9.00
CA ILE A 442 -47.02 11.94 -7.75
C ILE A 442 -48.08 11.93 -6.62
N ARG A 443 -48.90 12.99 -6.52
CA ARG A 443 -49.96 13.06 -5.53
C ARG A 443 -51.00 11.92 -5.71
N THR A 444 -51.47 11.72 -6.93
CA THR A 444 -52.48 10.66 -7.24
C THR A 444 -51.90 9.26 -6.94
N GLU A 445 -50.63 9.04 -7.15
CA GLU A 445 -49.94 7.79 -6.82
C GLU A 445 -49.82 7.56 -5.32
N ALA A 446 -49.46 8.61 -4.56
CA ALA A 446 -49.41 8.52 -3.09
C ALA A 446 -50.78 8.26 -2.46
N GLU A 447 -51.87 8.88 -3.01
CA GLU A 447 -53.24 8.65 -2.56
C GLU A 447 -53.74 7.21 -2.89
N ASN A 448 -53.35 6.65 -4.02
CA ASN A 448 -53.68 5.26 -4.38
C ASN A 448 -52.95 4.22 -3.55
N THR A 449 -51.71 4.51 -3.16
CA THR A 449 -50.91 3.60 -2.30
C THR A 449 -51.45 3.58 -0.86
N SER A 450 -51.89 4.73 -0.32
CA SER A 450 -52.51 4.82 0.98
C SER A 450 -53.88 4.11 1.06
N LYS A 451 -54.64 4.11 -0.03
CA LYS A 451 -55.91 3.34 -0.14
C LYS A 451 -55.70 1.83 -0.23
N SER A 452 -54.60 1.39 -0.83
CA SER A 452 -54.25 -0.03 -0.94
C SER A 452 -53.78 -0.64 0.43
N CYS A 453 -53.16 0.14 1.30
CA CYS A 453 -52.79 -0.26 2.64
C CYS A 453 -53.95 -0.33 3.64
N CYS A 454 -55.09 0.28 3.34
CA CYS A 454 -56.31 0.23 4.17
C CYS A 454 -57.26 -0.95 3.80
N ILE A 455 -56.94 -1.75 2.80
CA ILE A 455 -57.78 -2.85 2.29
C ILE A 455 -57.09 -4.24 2.48
N SER A 456 -55.95 -4.31 3.13
CA SER A 456 -55.26 -5.60 3.45
C SER A 456 -55.27 -5.87 4.93
#